data_c9aa00708499d70a1e8b04558af509ce
#
_entry.id   c9aa00708499d70a1e8b04558af509ce
#
_cell.length_a   1.000
_cell.length_b   1.000
_cell.length_c   1.000
_cell.angle_alpha   90.00
_cell.angle_beta   90.00
_cell.angle_gamma   90.00
#
_symmetry.space_group_name_H-M   'P 1'
#
loop_
_entity.id
_entity.type
_entity.pdbx_description
1 polymer ?
#
loop_
_entity_poly.entity_id
_entity_poly.type
_entity_poly.pdbx_seq_one_letter_code
_entity_poly.pdbx_strand_id
1 'polypeptide(L)'
;LLTTVMLYWVTNSGPSSARIYYERRHQAAAPLPRVTVPTACTAWDVRYDQRPRATARNAATDARYTVARWTTMARGGHFPAFEQPA
;
A
#
# COMPACT_ATOMS: atom_id res chain seq x y z
N LEU A 1 7.45 8.88 15.29
CA LEU A 1 6.71 7.67 15.66
C LEU A 1 5.83 7.88 16.89
N LEU A 2 6.38 8.30 18.06
CA LEU A 2 5.61 8.54 19.27
C LEU A 2 4.50 9.58 19.08
N THR A 3 4.76 10.65 18.38
CA THR A 3 3.75 11.67 18.04
C THR A 3 2.56 11.06 17.31
N THR A 4 2.81 10.19 16.35
CA THR A 4 1.74 9.48 15.61
C THR A 4 0.92 8.59 16.53
N VAL A 5 1.59 7.82 17.40
CA VAL A 5 0.90 6.96 18.39
C VAL A 5 0.03 7.81 19.32
N MET A 6 0.57 8.94 19.81
CA MET A 6 -0.15 9.83 20.72
C MET A 6 -1.37 10.48 20.05
N LEU A 7 -1.32 10.80 18.76
CA LEU A 7 -2.48 11.32 18.05
C LEU A 7 -3.66 10.33 18.11
N TYR A 8 -3.42 9.05 17.83
CA TYR A 8 -4.47 8.02 17.92
C TYR A 8 -4.93 7.80 19.37
N TRP A 9 -4.00 7.85 20.32
CA TRP A 9 -4.31 7.63 21.73
C TRP A 9 -5.17 8.75 22.32
N VAL A 10 -4.74 10.02 22.17
CA VAL A 10 -5.44 11.18 22.75
C VAL A 10 -6.82 11.39 22.11
N THR A 11 -6.96 11.12 20.82
CA THR A 11 -8.23 11.24 20.12
C THR A 11 -9.13 10.02 20.24
N ASN A 12 -8.64 8.96 20.92
CA ASN A 12 -9.34 7.66 21.01
C ASN A 12 -9.79 7.11 19.65
N SER A 13 -8.98 7.33 18.60
CA SER A 13 -9.35 7.03 17.22
C SER A 13 -8.75 5.71 16.69
N GLY A 14 -8.08 4.92 17.53
CA GLY A 14 -7.53 3.62 17.15
C GLY A 14 -8.56 2.68 16.50
N PRO A 15 -9.69 2.38 17.16
CA PRO A 15 -10.72 1.50 16.60
C PRO A 15 -11.36 2.06 15.32
N SER A 16 -11.65 3.37 15.26
CA SER A 16 -12.26 3.99 14.09
C SER A 16 -11.31 4.02 12.91
N SER A 17 -10.02 4.22 13.12
CA SER A 17 -9.02 4.16 12.04
C SER A 17 -8.85 2.76 11.46
N ALA A 18 -9.00 1.71 12.29
CA ALA A 18 -8.96 0.33 11.83
C ALA A 18 -10.23 -0.11 11.06
N ARG A 19 -11.32 0.64 11.18
CA ARG A 19 -12.61 0.32 10.54
C ARG A 19 -12.53 0.23 9.01
N ILE A 20 -11.63 0.99 8.38
CA ILE A 20 -11.41 0.93 6.92
C ILE A 20 -11.06 -0.48 6.44
N TYR A 21 -10.31 -1.26 7.24
CA TYR A 21 -9.95 -2.63 6.91
C TYR A 21 -11.14 -3.57 7.01
N TYR A 22 -12.01 -3.34 8.00
CA TYR A 22 -13.25 -4.07 8.15
C TYR A 22 -14.19 -3.80 6.97
N GLU A 23 -14.45 -2.55 6.67
CA GLU A 23 -15.33 -2.14 5.58
C GLU A 23 -14.87 -2.67 4.23
N ARG A 24 -13.56 -2.57 3.95
CA ARG A 24 -12.99 -3.09 2.71
C ARG A 24 -13.19 -4.59 2.53
N ARG A 25 -13.28 -5.36 3.61
CA ARG A 25 -13.49 -6.81 3.55
C ARG A 25 -14.96 -7.19 3.42
N HIS A 26 -15.87 -6.34 3.88
CA HIS A 26 -17.30 -6.65 3.98
C HIS A 26 -18.13 -5.89 2.94
N GLN A 27 -17.60 -4.88 2.33
CA GLN A 27 -18.26 -4.19 1.21
C GLN A 27 -17.94 -4.89 -0.11
N ALA A 28 -18.96 -5.06 -0.95
CA ALA A 28 -18.75 -5.48 -2.32
C ALA A 28 -17.86 -4.44 -3.02
N ALA A 29 -16.73 -4.89 -3.56
CA ALA A 29 -15.84 -4.02 -4.30
C ALA A 29 -16.55 -3.55 -5.57
N ALA A 30 -16.95 -2.28 -5.61
CA ALA A 30 -17.40 -1.67 -6.86
C ALA A 30 -16.22 -1.65 -7.85
N PRO A 31 -16.46 -1.98 -9.13
CA PRO A 31 -15.43 -1.87 -10.14
C PRO A 31 -14.98 -0.41 -10.22
N LEU A 32 -13.73 -0.18 -9.90
CA LEU A 32 -13.14 1.15 -9.96
C LEU A 32 -12.75 1.46 -11.42
N PRO A 33 -12.97 2.67 -11.90
CA PRO A 33 -12.61 3.04 -13.27
C PRO A 33 -11.11 2.94 -13.49
N ARG A 34 -10.71 2.75 -14.75
CA ARG A 34 -9.29 2.74 -15.14
C ARG A 34 -8.67 4.11 -14.90
N VAL A 35 -7.48 4.11 -14.32
CA VAL A 35 -6.68 5.32 -14.15
C VAL A 35 -5.91 5.60 -15.45
N THR A 36 -6.28 6.68 -16.14
CA THR A 36 -5.70 7.07 -17.43
C THR A 36 -4.46 7.96 -17.30
N VAL A 37 -4.27 8.54 -16.12
CA VAL A 37 -3.07 9.36 -15.83
C VAL A 37 -1.83 8.49 -15.83
N PRO A 38 -0.71 8.92 -16.46
CA PRO A 38 0.57 8.22 -16.37
C PRO A 38 0.98 7.97 -14.92
N THR A 39 1.13 6.70 -14.55
CA THR A 39 1.35 6.27 -13.17
C THR A 39 2.74 5.63 -13.03
N ALA A 40 3.51 6.10 -12.06
CA ALA A 40 4.74 5.44 -11.64
C ALA A 40 4.45 4.52 -10.44
N CYS A 41 4.93 3.29 -10.51
CA CYS A 41 4.80 2.31 -9.44
C CYS A 41 6.18 1.96 -8.88
N THR A 42 6.27 1.87 -7.56
CA THR A 42 7.46 1.36 -6.88
C THR A 42 7.06 0.12 -6.08
N ALA A 43 7.76 -0.97 -6.30
CA ALA A 43 7.54 -2.24 -5.62
C ALA A 43 8.70 -2.55 -4.68
N TRP A 44 8.39 -2.91 -3.44
CA TRP A 44 9.34 -3.40 -2.45
C TRP A 44 9.08 -4.87 -2.18
N ASP A 45 10.17 -5.64 -2.01
CA ASP A 45 10.07 -7.06 -1.59
C ASP A 45 9.75 -7.12 -0.10
N VAL A 46 8.47 -7.05 0.22
CA VAL A 46 7.98 -7.08 1.61
C VAL A 46 7.75 -8.53 2.02
N ARG A 47 8.67 -9.11 2.76
CA ARG A 47 8.59 -10.49 3.29
C ARG A 47 8.13 -10.49 4.74
N TYR A 48 6.81 -10.38 4.98
CA TYR A 48 6.28 -10.50 6.34
C TYR A 48 6.06 -11.94 6.78
N ASP A 49 5.77 -12.84 5.85
CA ASP A 49 5.32 -14.20 6.13
C ASP A 49 6.00 -15.26 5.26
N GLN A 50 7.19 -14.96 4.74
CA GLN A 50 7.96 -15.79 3.79
C GLN A 50 7.21 -16.16 2.49
N ARG A 51 6.03 -15.59 2.26
CA ARG A 51 5.30 -15.76 1.00
C ARG A 51 5.86 -14.80 -0.03
N PRO A 52 6.26 -15.30 -1.20
CA PRO A 52 6.68 -14.41 -2.28
C PRO A 52 5.48 -13.54 -2.69
N ARG A 53 5.54 -12.27 -2.37
CA ARG A 53 4.58 -11.30 -2.93
C ARG A 53 5.06 -10.91 -4.32
N ALA A 54 4.12 -10.81 -5.25
CA ALA A 54 4.42 -10.38 -6.59
C ALA A 54 4.93 -8.93 -6.58
N THR A 55 6.23 -8.77 -6.60
CA THR A 55 6.90 -7.48 -6.81
C THR A 55 6.95 -7.12 -8.30
N ALA A 56 6.52 -8.05 -9.14
CA ALA A 56 6.49 -7.89 -10.57
C ALA A 56 5.18 -7.21 -11.03
N ARG A 57 5.31 -6.39 -12.05
CA ARG A 57 4.19 -5.86 -12.81
C ARG A 57 3.33 -7.01 -13.34
N ASN A 58 2.03 -6.89 -13.24
CA ASN A 58 1.09 -7.93 -13.64
C ASN A 58 -0.09 -7.36 -14.45
N ALA A 59 -0.83 -8.26 -15.11
CA ALA A 59 -1.95 -7.91 -15.96
C ALA A 59 -3.06 -7.11 -15.22
N ALA A 60 -3.30 -7.38 -13.95
CA ALA A 60 -4.29 -6.64 -13.17
C ALA A 60 -3.87 -5.18 -12.94
N THR A 61 -2.58 -4.95 -12.72
CA THR A 61 -2.02 -3.60 -12.61
C THR A 61 -2.15 -2.86 -13.93
N ASP A 62 -1.83 -3.51 -15.05
CA ASP A 62 -1.91 -2.90 -16.39
C ASP A 62 -3.35 -2.63 -16.84
N ALA A 63 -4.28 -3.50 -16.45
CA ALA A 63 -5.69 -3.28 -16.72
C ALA A 63 -6.23 -2.06 -15.97
N ARG A 64 -5.69 -1.78 -14.78
CA ARG A 64 -6.17 -0.72 -13.91
C ARG A 64 -5.46 0.62 -14.10
N TYR A 65 -4.17 0.62 -14.36
CA TYR A 65 -3.34 1.81 -14.41
C TYR A 65 -2.64 1.96 -15.76
N THR A 66 -2.40 3.21 -16.17
CA THR A 66 -1.50 3.54 -17.26
C THR A 66 -0.08 3.59 -16.72
N VAL A 67 0.56 2.43 -16.59
CA VAL A 67 1.88 2.33 -15.97
C VAL A 67 2.96 2.85 -16.93
N ALA A 68 3.45 4.06 -16.64
CA ALA A 68 4.54 4.70 -17.36
C ALA A 68 5.92 4.26 -16.85
N ARG A 69 6.03 3.95 -15.55
CA ARG A 69 7.28 3.48 -14.93
C ARG A 69 7.00 2.45 -13.86
N TRP A 70 7.83 1.40 -13.85
CA TRP A 70 7.84 0.40 -12.78
C TRP A 70 9.25 0.28 -12.22
N THR A 71 9.42 0.45 -10.92
CA THR A 71 10.71 0.34 -10.24
C THR A 71 10.61 -0.71 -9.14
N THR A 72 11.50 -1.70 -9.17
CA THR A 72 11.63 -2.66 -8.08
C THR A 72 12.82 -2.25 -7.21
N MET A 73 12.56 -2.08 -5.92
CA MET A 73 13.56 -1.66 -4.95
C MET A 73 14.16 -2.89 -4.26
N ALA A 74 15.49 -2.88 -4.11
CA ALA A 74 16.22 -3.99 -3.50
C ALA A 74 16.00 -4.10 -1.99
N ARG A 75 15.66 -2.98 -1.34
CA ARG A 75 15.46 -2.89 0.11
C ARG A 75 14.28 -1.98 0.42
N GLY A 76 13.67 -2.18 1.58
CA GLY A 76 12.51 -1.46 2.06
C GLY A 76 11.32 -2.40 2.22
N GLY A 77 10.40 -2.03 3.07
CA GLY A 77 9.22 -2.82 3.38
C GLY A 77 7.96 -1.97 3.38
N HIS A 78 7.12 -2.14 4.42
CA HIS A 78 5.84 -1.46 4.51
C HIS A 78 5.99 0.06 4.74
N PHE A 79 7.07 0.46 5.42
CA PHE A 79 7.40 1.85 5.70
C PHE A 79 8.79 2.22 5.16
N PRO A 80 8.98 2.22 3.83
CA PRO A 80 10.29 2.30 3.22
C PRO A 80 11.06 3.57 3.61
N ALA A 81 10.39 4.68 3.83
CA ALA A 81 11.02 5.94 4.27
C ALA A 81 11.64 5.85 5.69
N PHE A 82 11.10 4.98 6.54
CA PHE A 82 11.65 4.73 7.87
C PHE A 82 12.70 3.62 7.89
N GLU A 83 12.52 2.63 7.01
CA GLU A 83 13.37 1.45 6.95
C GLU A 83 14.66 1.69 6.17
N GLN A 84 14.61 2.62 5.20
CA GLN A 84 15.73 3.00 4.34
C GLN A 84 15.81 4.53 4.26
N PRO A 85 16.18 5.21 5.34
CA PRO A 85 16.42 6.65 5.31
C PRO A 85 17.65 6.93 4.42
N ALA A 86 17.58 8.04 3.65
CA ALA A 86 18.67 8.48 2.79
C ALA A 86 19.87 8.96 3.61
#